data_9ac64d53ffca3233c604e90dee6928a4
#
_entry.id   9ac64d53ffca3233c604e90dee6928a4
#
_cell.length_a   1.000
_cell.length_b   1.000
_cell.length_c   1.000
_cell.angle_alpha   90.00
_cell.angle_beta   90.00
_cell.angle_gamma   90.00
#
_symmetry.space_group_name_H-M   'P 1'
#
loop_
_entity.id
_entity.type
_entity.pdbx_description
1 polymer ?
#
loop_
_entity_poly.entity_id
_entity_poly.type
_entity_poly.pdbx_seq_one_letter_code
_entity_poly.pdbx_strand_id
1 'polypeptide(L)'
;LEYQLFLDIRERTKEYMPQVQQLASMISEVDVLQSFATVSEENDYVRPTISKSNRLYLEESRHPVIEKVMDSQEFVPNTIEMDEKQPILLITGPNMSGKSTYMRQLALTVLMAQIGCFVPAQKAQLSIIDQIFTRIGAGDDLVSGQSTFMVEMLEANNAISHATKNSLILFDELGRGTSTYDGMALAQAIIEHIHEYIGCKTIFSTHYHELTSLEKTLNKLKNIHVRAEKIDGKVVFLHQVREGAADESYGIHVAELAGLPNNLIK
;
A
#
# COMPACT_ATOMS: atom_id res chain seq x y z
N LEU A 1 -13.22 57.79 -16.37
CA LEU A 1 -13.75 57.79 -15.01
C LEU A 1 -13.79 56.39 -14.42
N GLU A 2 -14.47 55.40 -15.04
CA GLU A 2 -14.62 54.03 -14.55
C GLU A 2 -13.29 53.34 -14.32
N TYR A 3 -12.35 53.44 -15.27
CA TYR A 3 -11.02 52.83 -15.14
C TYR A 3 -10.24 53.42 -13.95
N GLN A 4 -10.33 54.70 -13.68
CA GLN A 4 -9.66 55.30 -12.55
C GLN A 4 -10.30 54.89 -11.21
N LEU A 5 -11.64 54.80 -11.15
CA LEU A 5 -12.33 54.27 -9.98
C LEU A 5 -11.96 52.80 -9.70
N PHE A 6 -11.84 51.98 -10.75
CA PHE A 6 -11.37 50.61 -10.61
C PHE A 6 -9.96 50.54 -10.04
N LEU A 7 -9.03 51.36 -10.54
CA LEU A 7 -7.66 51.41 -10.03
C LEU A 7 -7.61 51.83 -8.56
N ASP A 8 -8.40 52.83 -8.18
CA ASP A 8 -8.50 53.31 -6.78
C ASP A 8 -9.01 52.19 -5.85
N ILE A 9 -10.07 51.51 -6.25
CA ILE A 9 -10.62 50.39 -5.47
C ILE A 9 -9.58 49.26 -5.37
N ARG A 10 -8.91 48.95 -6.47
CA ARG A 10 -7.86 47.92 -6.48
C ARG A 10 -6.73 48.25 -5.51
N GLU A 11 -6.22 49.49 -5.54
CA GLU A 11 -5.11 49.90 -4.64
C GLU A 11 -5.56 49.89 -3.17
N ARG A 12 -6.76 50.32 -2.85
CA ARG A 12 -7.32 50.23 -1.49
C ARG A 12 -7.49 48.78 -1.06
N THR A 13 -7.93 47.88 -1.95
CA THR A 13 -8.08 46.45 -1.64
C THR A 13 -6.75 45.79 -1.34
N LYS A 14 -5.66 46.20 -2.03
CA LYS A 14 -4.32 45.69 -1.75
C LYS A 14 -3.85 45.90 -0.33
N GLU A 15 -4.27 46.99 0.33
CA GLU A 15 -3.93 47.29 1.72
C GLU A 15 -4.45 46.19 2.68
N TYR A 16 -5.57 45.55 2.32
CA TYR A 16 -6.20 44.49 3.12
C TYR A 16 -5.78 43.08 2.71
N MET A 17 -5.02 42.93 1.60
CA MET A 17 -4.62 41.62 1.11
C MET A 17 -3.94 40.74 2.16
N PRO A 18 -2.98 41.22 2.98
CA PRO A 18 -2.34 40.38 3.99
C PRO A 18 -3.34 39.82 5.02
N GLN A 19 -4.29 40.65 5.48
CA GLN A 19 -5.32 40.20 6.43
C GLN A 19 -6.28 39.21 5.80
N VAL A 20 -6.69 39.41 4.53
CA VAL A 20 -7.56 38.48 3.80
C VAL A 20 -6.87 37.16 3.56
N GLN A 21 -5.59 37.18 3.18
CA GLN A 21 -4.79 35.95 3.00
C GLN A 21 -4.60 35.18 4.32
N GLN A 22 -4.33 35.89 5.42
CA GLN A 22 -4.24 35.29 6.73
C GLN A 22 -5.56 34.65 7.16
N LEU A 23 -6.68 35.34 6.97
CA LEU A 23 -8.00 34.81 7.27
C LEU A 23 -8.35 33.60 6.43
N ALA A 24 -8.05 33.64 5.13
CA ALA A 24 -8.25 32.51 4.23
C ALA A 24 -7.44 31.27 4.67
N SER A 25 -6.18 31.47 5.09
CA SER A 25 -5.35 30.39 5.63
C SER A 25 -5.96 29.78 6.91
N MET A 26 -6.43 30.63 7.83
CA MET A 26 -7.06 30.14 9.08
C MET A 26 -8.37 29.39 8.81
N ILE A 27 -9.20 29.88 7.88
CA ILE A 27 -10.45 29.20 7.49
C ILE A 27 -10.14 27.84 6.85
N SER A 28 -9.16 27.77 5.93
CA SER A 28 -8.80 26.52 5.29
C SER A 28 -8.23 25.47 6.26
N GLU A 29 -7.49 25.90 7.28
CA GLU A 29 -7.03 25.01 8.35
C GLU A 29 -8.20 24.43 9.16
N VAL A 30 -9.14 25.28 9.56
CA VAL A 30 -10.36 24.86 10.30
C VAL A 30 -11.20 23.91 9.44
N ASP A 31 -11.37 24.18 8.15
CA ASP A 31 -12.13 23.36 7.21
C ASP A 31 -11.52 21.95 7.08
N VAL A 32 -10.19 21.86 6.91
CA VAL A 32 -9.47 20.57 6.86
C VAL A 32 -9.62 19.80 8.17
N LEU A 33 -9.42 20.45 9.33
CA LEU A 33 -9.54 19.79 10.63
C LEU A 33 -10.98 19.31 10.90
N GLN A 34 -11.97 20.11 10.52
CA GLN A 34 -13.37 19.73 10.62
C GLN A 34 -13.70 18.53 9.72
N SER A 35 -13.20 18.52 8.49
CA SER A 35 -13.36 17.39 7.56
C SER A 35 -12.75 16.11 8.11
N PHE A 36 -11.53 16.18 8.68
CA PHE A 36 -10.89 15.04 9.31
C PHE A 36 -11.67 14.52 10.52
N ALA A 37 -12.20 15.42 11.36
CA ALA A 37 -12.99 15.08 12.51
C ALA A 37 -14.27 14.34 12.10
N THR A 38 -15.03 14.91 11.15
CA THR A 38 -16.27 14.32 10.64
C THR A 38 -16.04 12.92 10.04
N VAL A 39 -15.07 12.81 9.13
CA VAL A 39 -14.76 11.50 8.50
C VAL A 39 -14.30 10.48 9.53
N SER A 40 -13.54 10.91 10.53
CA SER A 40 -13.05 10.00 11.57
C SER A 40 -14.17 9.51 12.49
N GLU A 41 -15.10 10.37 12.86
CA GLU A 41 -16.27 10.02 13.68
C GLU A 41 -17.23 9.10 12.92
N GLU A 42 -17.58 9.46 11.68
CA GLU A 42 -18.50 8.67 10.86
C GLU A 42 -18.00 7.27 10.49
N ASN A 43 -16.69 7.02 10.58
CA ASN A 43 -16.08 5.77 10.14
C ASN A 43 -15.32 5.01 11.25
N ASP A 44 -15.49 5.40 12.50
CA ASP A 44 -14.82 4.79 13.64
C ASP A 44 -13.29 4.70 13.46
N TYR A 45 -12.67 5.80 12.99
CA TYR A 45 -11.23 5.89 12.86
C TYR A 45 -10.58 6.23 14.20
N VAL A 46 -9.40 5.69 14.44
CA VAL A 46 -8.66 5.91 15.69
C VAL A 46 -7.50 6.88 15.51
N ARG A 47 -7.19 7.61 16.56
CA ARG A 47 -6.03 8.49 16.59
C ARG A 47 -4.74 7.67 16.59
N PRO A 48 -3.87 7.80 15.55
CA PRO A 48 -2.61 7.08 15.52
C PRO A 48 -1.62 7.69 16.52
N THR A 49 -0.77 6.84 17.11
CA THR A 49 0.40 7.28 17.84
C THR A 49 1.59 7.34 16.90
N ILE A 50 2.13 8.52 16.66
CA ILE A 50 3.36 8.70 15.87
C ILE A 50 4.55 8.69 16.81
N SER A 51 5.52 7.83 16.56
CA SER A 51 6.66 7.60 17.43
C SER A 51 7.97 7.62 16.63
N LYS A 52 9.07 7.98 17.33
CA LYS A 52 10.42 7.88 16.77
C LYS A 52 10.95 6.43 16.74
N SER A 53 10.23 5.49 17.40
CA SER A 53 10.55 4.07 17.28
C SER A 53 10.30 3.61 15.86
N ASN A 54 11.14 2.72 15.33
CA ASN A 54 10.98 2.20 13.97
C ASN A 54 9.91 1.07 13.91
N ARG A 55 8.87 1.15 14.76
CA ARG A 55 7.76 0.19 14.79
C ARG A 55 6.56 0.76 14.05
N LEU A 56 5.97 -0.07 13.18
CA LEU A 56 4.68 0.12 12.54
C LEU A 56 3.77 -1.00 13.02
N TYR A 57 2.69 -0.64 13.70
CA TYR A 57 1.69 -1.58 14.20
C TYR A 57 0.30 -1.05 13.94
N LEU A 58 -0.49 -1.78 13.18
CA LEU A 58 -1.88 -1.49 12.88
C LEU A 58 -2.71 -2.72 13.28
N GLU A 59 -3.54 -2.60 14.29
CA GLU A 59 -4.44 -3.67 14.73
C GLU A 59 -5.77 -3.54 14.02
N GLU A 60 -6.24 -4.65 13.42
CA GLU A 60 -7.51 -4.71 12.70
C GLU A 60 -7.70 -3.53 11.73
N SER A 61 -6.69 -3.29 10.91
CA SER A 61 -6.70 -2.22 9.92
C SER A 61 -7.65 -2.55 8.77
N ARG A 62 -8.33 -1.53 8.26
CA ARG A 62 -9.30 -1.61 7.16
C ARG A 62 -8.84 -0.76 5.99
N HIS A 63 -9.39 -1.02 4.80
CA HIS A 63 -9.09 -0.21 3.61
C HIS A 63 -10.14 0.91 3.49
N PRO A 64 -9.75 2.20 3.64
CA PRO A 64 -10.70 3.32 3.79
C PRO A 64 -11.64 3.51 2.60
N VAL A 65 -11.24 3.07 1.41
CA VAL A 65 -12.07 3.19 0.20
C VAL A 65 -12.91 1.94 -0.02
N ILE A 66 -12.30 0.75 0.10
CA ILE A 66 -12.99 -0.50 -0.22
C ILE A 66 -14.13 -0.76 0.77
N GLU A 67 -13.93 -0.53 2.07
CA GLU A 67 -14.98 -0.69 3.09
C GLU A 67 -16.23 0.17 2.81
N LYS A 68 -16.08 1.28 2.08
CA LYS A 68 -17.19 2.16 1.68
C LYS A 68 -17.94 1.71 0.43
N VAL A 69 -17.28 0.96 -0.43
CA VAL A 69 -17.83 0.51 -1.73
C VAL A 69 -18.46 -0.88 -1.62
N MET A 70 -18.14 -1.63 -0.57
CA MET A 70 -18.69 -2.97 -0.33
C MET A 70 -20.11 -2.87 0.25
N ASP A 71 -21.13 -3.00 -0.62
CA ASP A 71 -22.56 -2.78 -0.30
C ASP A 71 -23.18 -3.79 0.67
N SER A 72 -22.62 -4.97 0.89
CA SER A 72 -23.25 -6.02 1.70
C SER A 72 -22.28 -7.05 2.32
N GLN A 73 -21.01 -6.93 2.07
CA GLN A 73 -19.99 -7.80 2.64
C GLN A 73 -19.14 -7.01 3.62
N GLU A 74 -18.96 -7.54 4.81
CA GLU A 74 -18.05 -6.95 5.78
C GLU A 74 -16.61 -7.03 5.25
N PHE A 75 -15.90 -5.91 5.27
CA PHE A 75 -14.48 -5.88 5.00
C PHE A 75 -13.75 -6.69 6.07
N VAL A 76 -12.87 -7.60 5.67
CA VAL A 76 -12.06 -8.38 6.60
C VAL A 76 -10.85 -7.57 7.04
N PRO A 77 -10.80 -7.08 8.27
CA PRO A 77 -9.67 -6.32 8.77
C PRO A 77 -8.45 -7.22 8.98
N ASN A 78 -7.26 -6.62 8.88
CA ASN A 78 -6.01 -7.34 9.07
C ASN A 78 -5.04 -6.55 9.93
N THR A 79 -4.30 -7.25 10.78
CA THR A 79 -3.22 -6.68 11.57
C THR A 79 -1.94 -6.63 10.76
N ILE A 80 -1.22 -5.49 10.82
CA ILE A 80 0.05 -5.26 10.14
C ILE A 80 1.09 -4.92 11.21
N GLU A 81 2.17 -5.68 11.27
CA GLU A 81 3.28 -5.39 12.18
C GLU A 81 4.62 -5.47 11.44
N MET A 82 5.41 -4.41 11.57
CA MET A 82 6.76 -4.30 11.03
C MET A 82 7.63 -3.54 12.05
N ASP A 83 8.80 -4.05 12.34
CA ASP A 83 9.75 -3.42 13.25
C ASP A 83 11.19 -3.48 12.70
N GLU A 84 12.18 -3.12 13.52
CA GLU A 84 13.60 -3.18 13.12
C GLU A 84 14.12 -4.60 12.89
N LYS A 85 13.48 -5.59 13.52
CA LYS A 85 13.89 -6.99 13.40
C LYS A 85 13.26 -7.65 12.16
N GLN A 86 12.05 -7.23 11.82
CA GLN A 86 11.27 -7.77 10.71
C GLN A 86 10.66 -6.63 9.87
N PRO A 87 11.49 -5.83 9.19
CA PRO A 87 10.99 -4.74 8.34
C PRO A 87 10.48 -5.21 6.98
N ILE A 88 10.79 -6.44 6.55
CA ILE A 88 10.45 -6.96 5.22
C ILE A 88 9.41 -8.07 5.36
N LEU A 89 8.24 -7.88 4.75
CA LEU A 89 7.17 -8.88 4.64
C LEU A 89 7.09 -9.39 3.20
N LEU A 90 7.32 -10.68 2.99
CA LEU A 90 7.09 -11.35 1.72
C LEU A 90 5.69 -11.96 1.73
N ILE A 91 4.78 -11.38 0.93
CA ILE A 91 3.39 -11.82 0.91
C ILE A 91 3.11 -12.74 -0.29
N THR A 92 2.59 -13.92 0.00
CA THR A 92 2.16 -14.91 -0.99
C THR A 92 0.66 -15.16 -0.91
N GLY A 93 0.12 -15.86 -1.88
CA GLY A 93 -1.29 -16.21 -1.96
C GLY A 93 -1.83 -16.12 -3.39
N PRO A 94 -3.01 -16.68 -3.64
CA PRO A 94 -3.60 -16.71 -4.97
C PRO A 94 -3.95 -15.30 -5.49
N ASN A 95 -4.17 -15.18 -6.79
CA ASN A 95 -4.75 -13.97 -7.36
C ASN A 95 -6.14 -13.76 -6.79
N MET A 96 -6.59 -12.52 -6.71
CA MET A 96 -7.87 -12.10 -6.14
C MET A 96 -8.01 -12.32 -4.62
N SER A 97 -6.99 -12.84 -3.92
CA SER A 97 -7.04 -13.05 -2.47
C SER A 97 -6.98 -11.76 -1.64
N GLY A 98 -6.53 -10.63 -2.24
CA GLY A 98 -6.45 -9.35 -1.57
C GLY A 98 -5.04 -8.85 -1.23
N LYS A 99 -3.96 -9.46 -1.77
CA LYS A 99 -2.57 -9.02 -1.55
C LYS A 99 -2.37 -7.52 -1.85
N SER A 100 -2.75 -7.10 -3.06
CA SER A 100 -2.62 -5.69 -3.49
C SER A 100 -3.49 -4.75 -2.65
N THR A 101 -4.67 -5.21 -2.20
CA THR A 101 -5.56 -4.47 -1.30
C THR A 101 -4.89 -4.22 0.05
N TYR A 102 -4.26 -5.25 0.62
CA TYR A 102 -3.53 -5.16 1.89
C TYR A 102 -2.37 -4.16 1.81
N MET A 103 -1.63 -4.16 0.70
CA MET A 103 -0.52 -3.22 0.48
C MET A 103 -1.02 -1.78 0.33
N ARG A 104 -2.09 -1.55 -0.46
CA ARG A 104 -2.70 -0.22 -0.63
C ARG A 104 -3.29 0.31 0.66
N GLN A 105 -3.94 -0.55 1.43
CA GLN A 105 -4.45 -0.24 2.77
C GLN A 105 -3.36 0.33 3.66
N LEU A 106 -2.18 -0.32 3.73
CA LEU A 106 -1.03 0.17 4.50
C LEU A 106 -0.57 1.54 4.02
N ALA A 107 -0.37 1.72 2.70
CA ALA A 107 0.09 2.98 2.14
C ALA A 107 -0.86 4.14 2.46
N LEU A 108 -2.17 3.92 2.28
CA LEU A 108 -3.20 4.93 2.59
C LEU A 108 -3.25 5.26 4.08
N THR A 109 -3.18 4.25 4.94
CA THR A 109 -3.19 4.45 6.40
C THR A 109 -1.97 5.27 6.87
N VAL A 110 -0.78 4.99 6.33
CA VAL A 110 0.43 5.77 6.62
C VAL A 110 0.27 7.21 6.14
N LEU A 111 -0.22 7.41 4.92
CA LEU A 111 -0.45 8.74 4.35
C LEU A 111 -1.46 9.53 5.19
N MET A 112 -2.60 8.93 5.52
CA MET A 112 -3.64 9.56 6.35
C MET A 112 -3.08 9.98 7.71
N ALA A 113 -2.33 9.11 8.38
CA ALA A 113 -1.71 9.43 9.67
C ALA A 113 -0.74 10.62 9.58
N GLN A 114 0.06 10.69 8.53
CA GLN A 114 1.08 11.73 8.38
C GLN A 114 0.54 13.09 7.96
N ILE A 115 -0.64 13.15 7.34
CA ILE A 115 -1.35 14.41 7.09
C ILE A 115 -2.19 14.89 8.29
N GLY A 116 -2.22 14.12 9.39
CA GLY A 116 -2.94 14.47 10.62
C GLY A 116 -4.36 13.92 10.73
N CYS A 117 -4.79 13.07 9.81
CA CYS A 117 -6.08 12.37 9.88
C CYS A 117 -6.00 11.16 10.82
N PHE A 118 -7.12 10.77 11.43
CA PHE A 118 -7.26 9.48 12.09
C PHE A 118 -7.32 8.35 11.05
N VAL A 119 -7.11 7.11 11.49
CA VAL A 119 -6.87 5.98 10.59
C VAL A 119 -7.85 4.82 10.84
N PRO A 120 -8.21 4.07 9.79
CA PRO A 120 -9.13 2.93 9.86
C PRO A 120 -8.46 1.71 10.50
N ALA A 121 -8.38 1.68 11.82
CA ALA A 121 -7.82 0.58 12.62
C ALA A 121 -8.43 0.56 14.01
N GLN A 122 -8.24 -0.53 14.78
CA GLN A 122 -8.56 -0.54 16.21
C GLN A 122 -7.47 0.13 17.06
N LYS A 123 -6.20 -0.07 16.67
CA LYS A 123 -5.05 0.64 17.24
C LYS A 123 -4.04 0.92 16.14
N ALA A 124 -3.37 2.05 16.25
CA ALA A 124 -2.34 2.45 15.31
C ALA A 124 -1.13 3.07 16.03
N GLN A 125 0.03 2.48 15.80
CA GLN A 125 1.32 3.04 16.15
C GLN A 125 2.17 3.07 14.89
N LEU A 126 2.62 4.24 14.50
CA LEU A 126 3.36 4.44 13.26
C LEU A 126 4.70 5.11 13.55
N SER A 127 5.72 4.74 12.79
CA SER A 127 6.95 5.50 12.65
C SER A 127 6.78 6.60 11.62
N ILE A 128 7.64 7.59 11.65
CA ILE A 128 7.70 8.62 10.60
C ILE A 128 8.26 7.95 9.34
N ILE A 129 7.50 8.03 8.25
CA ILE A 129 7.90 7.55 6.93
C ILE A 129 8.23 8.77 6.07
N ASP A 130 9.45 8.82 5.54
CA ASP A 130 9.91 9.95 4.73
C ASP A 130 9.46 9.86 3.27
N GLN A 131 9.37 8.66 2.72
CA GLN A 131 8.93 8.42 1.35
C GLN A 131 8.16 7.10 1.25
N ILE A 132 7.17 7.07 0.37
CA ILE A 132 6.40 5.86 0.04
C ILE A 132 6.62 5.56 -1.43
N PHE A 133 7.22 4.40 -1.72
CA PHE A 133 7.41 3.90 -3.07
C PHE A 133 6.42 2.77 -3.33
N THR A 134 5.65 2.89 -4.40
CA THR A 134 4.66 1.87 -4.75
C THR A 134 4.82 1.43 -6.18
N ARG A 135 4.79 0.13 -6.39
CA ARG A 135 4.55 -0.51 -7.68
C ARG A 135 3.43 -1.53 -7.48
N ILE A 136 2.19 -1.07 -7.57
CA ILE A 136 0.98 -1.88 -7.32
C ILE A 136 0.04 -1.79 -8.52
N GLY A 137 -0.10 -2.90 -9.22
CA GLY A 137 -0.87 -3.01 -10.46
C GLY A 137 -0.05 -2.66 -11.71
N ALA A 138 -0.41 -3.25 -12.83
CA ALA A 138 0.18 -2.93 -14.12
C ALA A 138 -0.56 -1.75 -14.75
N GLY A 139 0.09 -0.60 -14.84
CA GLY A 139 -0.35 0.48 -15.72
C GLY A 139 0.35 0.28 -17.07
N ASP A 140 -0.41 -0.08 -18.10
CA ASP A 140 0.11 -0.04 -19.46
C ASP A 140 0.24 1.43 -19.87
N ASP A 141 1.46 1.95 -19.91
CA ASP A 141 1.70 3.25 -20.50
C ASP A 141 1.78 3.11 -22.04
N LEU A 142 0.61 3.05 -22.66
CA LEU A 142 0.46 2.97 -24.11
C LEU A 142 1.00 4.22 -24.83
N VAL A 143 1.22 5.31 -24.11
CA VAL A 143 1.63 6.61 -24.71
C VAL A 143 3.14 6.70 -24.87
N SER A 144 3.92 6.16 -23.94
CA SER A 144 5.39 6.26 -23.98
C SER A 144 6.06 5.20 -24.88
N GLY A 145 5.31 4.17 -25.34
CA GLY A 145 5.84 3.06 -26.13
C GLY A 145 6.86 2.18 -25.40
N GLN A 146 7.00 2.34 -24.10
CA GLN A 146 7.86 1.50 -23.26
C GLN A 146 7.14 0.19 -22.91
N SER A 147 7.90 -0.91 -22.83
CA SER A 147 7.33 -2.16 -22.34
C SER A 147 6.96 -2.03 -20.86
N THR A 148 5.89 -2.72 -20.44
CA THR A 148 5.47 -2.79 -19.03
C THR A 148 6.60 -3.19 -18.10
N PHE A 149 7.49 -4.07 -18.56
CA PHE A 149 8.69 -4.49 -17.82
C PHE A 149 9.72 -3.37 -17.65
N MET A 150 9.92 -2.52 -18.68
CA MET A 150 10.83 -1.37 -18.56
C MET A 150 10.31 -0.36 -17.52
N VAL A 151 9.01 -0.05 -17.55
CA VAL A 151 8.39 0.83 -16.54
C VAL A 151 8.56 0.25 -15.14
N GLU A 152 8.32 -1.05 -14.98
CA GLU A 152 8.51 -1.77 -13.73
C GLU A 152 9.95 -1.65 -13.19
N MET A 153 10.93 -1.81 -14.06
CA MET A 153 12.35 -1.67 -13.68
C MET A 153 12.74 -0.23 -13.35
N LEU A 154 12.17 0.76 -14.03
CA LEU A 154 12.40 2.17 -13.71
C LEU A 154 11.81 2.55 -12.36
N GLU A 155 10.63 2.08 -12.03
CA GLU A 155 9.99 2.31 -10.71
C GLU A 155 10.77 1.60 -9.59
N ALA A 156 11.20 0.36 -9.81
CA ALA A 156 12.05 -0.36 -8.87
C ALA A 156 13.39 0.36 -8.65
N ASN A 157 14.04 0.81 -9.74
CA ASN A 157 15.28 1.57 -9.67
C ASN A 157 15.10 2.89 -8.91
N ASN A 158 13.99 3.60 -9.13
CA ASN A 158 13.68 4.82 -8.39
C ASN A 158 13.57 4.56 -6.88
N ALA A 159 12.86 3.51 -6.49
CA ALA A 159 12.72 3.12 -5.10
C ALA A 159 14.09 2.75 -4.47
N ILE A 160 14.87 1.88 -5.13
CA ILE A 160 16.16 1.41 -4.64
C ILE A 160 17.18 2.56 -4.50
N SER A 161 17.15 3.52 -5.44
CA SER A 161 18.11 4.64 -5.46
C SER A 161 17.80 5.74 -4.45
N HIS A 162 16.55 5.90 -4.04
CA HIS A 162 16.12 7.02 -3.20
C HIS A 162 15.58 6.62 -1.82
N ALA A 163 15.26 5.35 -1.61
CA ALA A 163 14.74 4.89 -0.32
C ALA A 163 15.80 5.01 0.77
N THR A 164 15.35 5.45 1.94
CA THR A 164 16.12 5.47 3.18
C THR A 164 15.62 4.38 4.12
N LYS A 165 16.27 4.16 5.24
CA LYS A 165 15.78 3.24 6.28
C LYS A 165 14.41 3.58 6.85
N ASN A 166 13.95 4.82 6.64
CA ASN A 166 12.65 5.31 7.11
C ASN A 166 11.59 5.29 6.01
N SER A 167 11.91 4.81 4.82
CA SER A 167 10.95 4.71 3.71
C SER A 167 10.05 3.48 3.82
N LEU A 168 8.96 3.49 3.05
CA LEU A 168 8.07 2.36 2.86
C LEU A 168 8.09 1.96 1.38
N ILE A 169 8.42 0.71 1.08
CA ILE A 169 8.42 0.14 -0.27
C ILE A 169 7.31 -0.91 -0.39
N LEU A 170 6.50 -0.80 -1.43
CA LEU A 170 5.40 -1.72 -1.73
C LEU A 170 5.52 -2.20 -3.18
N PHE A 171 6.04 -3.41 -3.37
CA PHE A 171 6.22 -4.03 -4.68
C PHE A 171 5.25 -5.19 -4.88
N ASP A 172 4.38 -5.07 -5.86
CA ASP A 172 3.37 -6.07 -6.19
C ASP A 172 3.77 -6.83 -7.46
N GLU A 173 4.11 -8.11 -7.28
CA GLU A 173 4.41 -9.06 -8.34
C GLU A 173 5.52 -8.63 -9.32
N LEU A 174 6.57 -8.02 -8.79
CA LEU A 174 7.73 -7.57 -9.56
C LEU A 174 8.41 -8.76 -10.28
N GLY A 175 8.77 -8.54 -11.56
CA GLY A 175 9.44 -9.55 -12.41
C GLY A 175 8.51 -10.33 -13.33
N ARG A 176 7.19 -10.03 -13.36
CA ARG A 176 6.24 -10.74 -14.24
C ARG A 176 6.39 -10.40 -15.74
N GLY A 177 6.96 -9.26 -16.06
CA GLY A 177 7.10 -8.77 -17.45
C GLY A 177 8.22 -9.42 -18.27
N THR A 178 8.93 -10.41 -17.73
CA THR A 178 10.04 -11.12 -18.38
C THR A 178 9.95 -12.64 -18.21
N SER A 179 11.01 -13.38 -18.60
CA SER A 179 11.05 -14.84 -18.38
C SER A 179 10.98 -15.17 -16.88
N THR A 180 10.37 -16.31 -16.53
CA THR A 180 10.18 -16.71 -15.13
C THR A 180 11.47 -16.71 -14.33
N TYR A 181 12.56 -17.27 -14.89
CA TYR A 181 13.84 -17.35 -14.19
C TYR A 181 14.50 -15.98 -14.00
N ASP A 182 14.48 -15.13 -15.03
CA ASP A 182 15.03 -13.76 -14.93
C ASP A 182 14.23 -12.92 -13.96
N GLY A 183 12.89 -12.98 -14.02
CA GLY A 183 12.00 -12.26 -13.11
C GLY A 183 12.21 -12.68 -11.66
N MET A 184 12.32 -13.98 -11.39
CA MET A 184 12.59 -14.51 -10.05
C MET A 184 13.97 -14.06 -9.54
N ALA A 185 15.01 -14.14 -10.38
CA ALA A 185 16.37 -13.75 -10.01
C ALA A 185 16.44 -12.24 -9.69
N LEU A 186 15.77 -11.38 -10.48
CA LEU A 186 15.69 -9.95 -10.24
C LEU A 186 14.92 -9.64 -8.95
N ALA A 187 13.78 -10.28 -8.72
CA ALA A 187 13.00 -10.12 -7.50
C ALA A 187 13.82 -10.50 -6.25
N GLN A 188 14.52 -11.62 -6.31
CA GLN A 188 15.43 -12.06 -5.23
C GLN A 188 16.53 -11.03 -4.98
N ALA A 189 17.24 -10.59 -6.02
CA ALA A 189 18.34 -9.64 -5.89
C ALA A 189 17.85 -8.30 -5.30
N ILE A 190 16.65 -7.84 -5.67
CA ILE A 190 16.05 -6.62 -5.12
C ILE A 190 15.72 -6.79 -3.64
N ILE A 191 15.13 -7.92 -3.24
CA ILE A 191 14.82 -8.20 -1.83
C ILE A 191 16.11 -8.25 -1.00
N GLU A 192 17.14 -8.94 -1.48
CA GLU A 192 18.45 -9.03 -0.83
C GLU A 192 19.10 -7.64 -0.70
N HIS A 193 19.05 -6.83 -1.74
CA HIS A 193 19.57 -5.47 -1.71
C HIS A 193 18.84 -4.59 -0.68
N ILE A 194 17.51 -4.64 -0.63
CA ILE A 194 16.74 -3.92 0.37
C ILE A 194 17.11 -4.38 1.79
N HIS A 195 17.26 -5.69 1.98
CA HIS A 195 17.62 -6.29 3.26
C HIS A 195 19.00 -5.84 3.76
N GLU A 196 20.01 -5.84 2.89
CA GLU A 196 21.40 -5.59 3.26
C GLU A 196 21.75 -4.10 3.33
N TYR A 197 21.25 -3.30 2.37
CA TYR A 197 21.76 -1.94 2.17
C TYR A 197 20.77 -0.85 2.59
N ILE A 198 19.46 -1.09 2.49
CA ILE A 198 18.45 -0.07 2.79
C ILE A 198 17.85 -0.30 4.18
N GLY A 199 17.33 -1.49 4.44
CA GLY A 199 16.73 -1.88 5.71
C GLY A 199 15.41 -1.18 6.03
N CYS A 200 14.70 -0.69 5.03
CA CYS A 200 13.42 0.00 5.18
C CYS A 200 12.25 -0.98 5.31
N LYS A 201 11.08 -0.46 5.71
CA LYS A 201 9.85 -1.24 5.71
C LYS A 201 9.44 -1.57 4.28
N THR A 202 9.24 -2.84 4.02
CA THR A 202 8.93 -3.33 2.67
C THR A 202 7.86 -4.41 2.72
N ILE A 203 6.83 -4.31 1.87
CA ILE A 203 5.97 -5.45 1.53
C ILE A 203 6.25 -5.80 0.07
N PHE A 204 6.63 -7.05 -0.15
CA PHE A 204 6.91 -7.59 -1.46
C PHE A 204 5.93 -8.73 -1.75
N SER A 205 5.02 -8.53 -2.70
CA SER A 205 4.12 -9.57 -3.17
C SER A 205 4.77 -10.36 -4.29
N THR A 206 4.63 -11.69 -4.26
CA THR A 206 5.21 -12.54 -5.30
C THR A 206 4.37 -13.80 -5.57
N HIS A 207 4.47 -14.29 -6.80
CA HIS A 207 4.03 -15.63 -7.20
C HIS A 207 5.16 -16.66 -7.21
N TYR A 208 6.39 -16.20 -7.05
CA TYR A 208 7.55 -17.10 -6.99
C TYR A 208 7.63 -17.71 -5.60
N HIS A 209 7.05 -18.90 -5.42
CA HIS A 209 7.05 -19.61 -4.13
C HIS A 209 8.45 -19.93 -3.63
N GLU A 210 9.42 -20.08 -4.55
CA GLU A 210 10.83 -20.32 -4.25
C GLU A 210 11.41 -19.21 -3.37
N LEU A 211 10.97 -17.97 -3.54
CA LEU A 211 11.44 -16.82 -2.77
C LEU A 211 11.04 -16.89 -1.29
N THR A 212 10.07 -17.71 -0.92
CA THR A 212 9.71 -17.92 0.49
C THR A 212 10.85 -18.56 1.30
N SER A 213 11.75 -19.27 0.62
CA SER A 213 12.95 -19.84 1.23
C SER A 213 13.93 -18.79 1.76
N LEU A 214 13.83 -17.54 1.29
CA LEU A 214 14.69 -16.42 1.72
C LEU A 214 14.54 -16.10 3.21
N GLU A 215 13.40 -16.40 3.84
CA GLU A 215 13.22 -16.25 5.29
C GLU A 215 14.26 -17.04 6.11
N LYS A 216 14.78 -18.13 5.56
CA LYS A 216 15.81 -18.97 6.24
C LYS A 216 17.20 -18.31 6.23
N THR A 217 17.46 -17.42 5.27
CA THR A 217 18.77 -16.80 5.05
C THR A 217 18.76 -15.30 5.40
N LEU A 218 17.63 -14.62 5.22
CA LEU A 218 17.45 -13.19 5.47
C LEU A 218 16.71 -12.99 6.79
N ASN A 219 17.45 -12.76 7.86
CA ASN A 219 16.93 -12.68 9.23
C ASN A 219 15.94 -11.52 9.49
N LYS A 220 15.84 -10.54 8.59
CA LYS A 220 14.90 -9.40 8.66
C LYS A 220 13.70 -9.58 7.75
N LEU A 221 13.56 -10.73 7.10
CA LEU A 221 12.42 -11.04 6.23
C LEU A 221 11.50 -12.03 6.93
N LYS A 222 10.20 -11.82 6.81
CA LYS A 222 9.16 -12.70 7.30
C LYS A 222 8.17 -13.02 6.17
N ASN A 223 7.84 -14.29 6.02
CA ASN A 223 6.77 -14.72 5.13
C ASN A 223 5.40 -14.48 5.77
N ILE A 224 4.48 -13.97 4.97
CA ILE A 224 3.05 -13.91 5.28
C ILE A 224 2.26 -14.40 4.07
N HIS A 225 1.05 -14.84 4.29
CA HIS A 225 0.18 -15.27 3.19
C HIS A 225 -1.26 -14.86 3.42
N VAL A 226 -2.01 -14.69 2.33
CA VAL A 226 -3.45 -14.48 2.38
C VAL A 226 -4.14 -15.84 2.29
N ARG A 227 -4.97 -16.15 3.29
CA ARG A 227 -5.66 -17.43 3.39
C ARG A 227 -6.68 -17.64 2.28
N ALA A 228 -6.64 -18.82 1.71
CA ALA A 228 -7.71 -19.40 0.91
C ALA A 228 -7.98 -20.81 1.44
N GLU A 229 -9.23 -21.22 1.47
CA GLU A 229 -9.64 -22.56 1.91
C GLU A 229 -10.49 -23.23 0.85
N LYS A 230 -10.41 -24.56 0.81
CA LYS A 230 -11.27 -25.37 -0.05
C LYS A 230 -12.48 -25.85 0.74
N ILE A 231 -13.65 -25.28 0.46
CA ILE A 231 -14.95 -25.65 1.07
C ILE A 231 -15.82 -26.26 0.01
N ASP A 232 -16.28 -27.48 0.21
CA ASP A 232 -17.13 -28.24 -0.75
C ASP A 232 -16.56 -28.30 -2.17
N GLY A 233 -15.22 -28.44 -2.27
CA GLY A 233 -14.53 -28.49 -3.57
C GLY A 233 -14.29 -27.13 -4.24
N LYS A 234 -14.77 -26.04 -3.68
CA LYS A 234 -14.57 -24.68 -4.19
C LYS A 234 -13.56 -23.92 -3.35
N VAL A 235 -12.73 -23.10 -3.99
CA VAL A 235 -11.82 -22.20 -3.27
C VAL A 235 -12.58 -20.97 -2.78
N VAL A 236 -12.47 -20.69 -1.49
CA VAL A 236 -13.01 -19.49 -0.84
C VAL A 236 -11.85 -18.65 -0.36
N PHE A 237 -11.79 -17.41 -0.78
CA PHE A 237 -10.80 -16.44 -0.31
C PHE A 237 -11.28 -15.84 1.02
N LEU A 238 -10.52 -16.06 2.08
CA LEU A 238 -10.87 -15.57 3.42
C LEU A 238 -10.40 -14.13 3.66
N HIS A 239 -9.56 -13.57 2.78
CA HIS A 239 -8.98 -12.23 2.90
C HIS A 239 -8.24 -11.99 4.22
N GLN A 240 -7.89 -13.04 4.94
CA GLN A 240 -7.13 -13.00 6.19
C GLN A 240 -5.66 -13.21 5.91
N VAL A 241 -4.82 -12.31 6.42
CA VAL A 241 -3.36 -12.45 6.37
C VAL A 241 -2.88 -13.25 7.59
N ARG A 242 -2.00 -14.21 7.36
CA ARG A 242 -1.38 -15.05 8.39
C ARG A 242 0.13 -15.14 8.17
N GLU A 243 0.85 -15.51 9.24
CA GLU A 243 2.29 -15.76 9.19
C GLU A 243 2.60 -17.04 8.44
N GLY A 244 3.80 -17.11 7.84
CA GLY A 244 4.27 -18.24 7.06
C GLY A 244 3.95 -18.10 5.56
N ALA A 245 4.53 -19.01 4.76
CA ALA A 245 4.27 -19.09 3.32
C ALA A 245 2.93 -19.79 3.04
N ALA A 246 2.30 -19.49 1.89
CA ALA A 246 1.16 -20.26 1.42
C ALA A 246 1.58 -21.69 1.04
N ASP A 247 0.80 -22.67 1.48
CA ASP A 247 1.11 -24.10 1.27
C ASP A 247 0.84 -24.55 -0.18
N GLU A 248 -0.10 -23.92 -0.90
CA GLU A 248 -0.52 -24.33 -2.23
C GLU A 248 -0.70 -23.13 -3.19
N SER A 249 -0.47 -23.40 -4.49
CA SER A 249 -0.89 -22.48 -5.56
C SER A 249 -2.30 -22.85 -6.01
N TYR A 250 -3.23 -21.90 -5.92
CA TYR A 250 -4.65 -22.11 -6.27
C TYR A 250 -4.98 -21.78 -7.74
N GLY A 251 -3.99 -21.66 -8.63
CA GLY A 251 -4.21 -21.24 -10.02
C GLY A 251 -5.19 -22.14 -10.79
N ILE A 252 -5.09 -23.46 -10.62
CA ILE A 252 -5.98 -24.45 -11.23
C ILE A 252 -7.42 -24.27 -10.70
N HIS A 253 -7.57 -24.06 -9.40
CA HIS A 253 -8.87 -23.85 -8.77
C HIS A 253 -9.54 -22.52 -9.20
N VAL A 254 -8.74 -21.47 -9.43
CA VAL A 254 -9.26 -20.22 -10.01
C VAL A 254 -9.75 -20.43 -11.43
N ALA A 255 -9.08 -21.28 -12.22
CA ALA A 255 -9.54 -21.67 -13.55
C ALA A 255 -10.86 -22.45 -13.49
N GLU A 256 -11.07 -23.31 -12.49
CA GLU A 256 -12.36 -23.97 -12.22
C GLU A 256 -13.46 -22.95 -11.89
N LEU A 257 -13.17 -21.99 -11.02
CA LEU A 257 -14.13 -20.92 -10.68
C LEU A 257 -14.50 -20.05 -11.89
N ALA A 258 -13.55 -19.85 -12.81
CA ALA A 258 -13.79 -19.13 -14.06
C ALA A 258 -14.61 -19.95 -15.09
N GLY A 259 -14.95 -21.20 -14.77
CA GLY A 259 -15.77 -22.06 -15.62
C GLY A 259 -15.02 -22.74 -16.77
N LEU A 260 -13.69 -22.88 -16.67
CA LEU A 260 -12.95 -23.67 -17.66
C LEU A 260 -13.44 -25.13 -17.68
N PRO A 261 -13.52 -25.77 -18.85
CA PRO A 261 -13.96 -27.16 -18.96
C PRO A 261 -13.12 -28.13 -18.16
N ASN A 262 -13.74 -29.07 -17.43
CA ASN A 262 -13.06 -30.03 -16.56
C ASN A 262 -12.03 -30.92 -17.28
N ASN A 263 -12.14 -31.10 -18.59
CA ASN A 263 -11.16 -31.84 -19.39
C ASN A 263 -9.86 -31.07 -19.63
N LEU A 264 -9.83 -29.76 -19.41
CA LEU A 264 -8.63 -28.91 -19.47
C LEU A 264 -7.95 -28.76 -18.10
N ILE A 265 -8.67 -29.05 -17.03
CA ILE A 265 -8.23 -28.83 -15.65
C ILE A 265 -7.62 -30.11 -15.04
N LYS A 266 -7.92 -31.27 -15.64
CA LYS A 266 -7.30 -32.56 -15.30
C LYS A 266 -5.93 -32.73 -15.95
#